data_6309019ace443015b01b03d295fc747c
#
_entry.id   6309019ace443015b01b03d295fc747c
#
_cell.length_a   1.000
_cell.length_b   1.000
_cell.length_c   1.000
_cell.angle_alpha   90.00
_cell.angle_beta   90.00
_cell.angle_gamma   90.00
#
_symmetry.space_group_name_H-M   'P 1'
#
loop_
_entity.id
_entity.type
_entity.pdbx_description
1 polymer ?
#
loop_
_entity_poly.entity_id
_entity_poly.type
_entity_poly.pdbx_seq_one_letter_code
_entity_poly.pdbx_strand_id
1 'polypeptide(L)'
;MILSLFFFIHSISASFVGGGVMPDGKVDKVVNDGVATNRWHAPVCGADMRVSFAPDWRALQDWNHARVGVGLGYWNMGHEQLGHAITPYIYMDVPLVRLRHFELGLRPGVGAAFVTKTYRNTVPEGHMFMDVMGANECIGSVTNLYFPEVIYVNFPIAKGWGLSLAGGWYHISNGSTRQPNSGYNIFAGELALKYDWSDVPEQKNVVDETEKNPKRWSLSLSGTAGGRQVYYKDNQTFVVASVH
;
A
#
# COMPACT_ATOMS: atom_id res chain seq x y z
N MET A 1 -24.24 12.09 -23.68
CA MET A 1 -23.98 10.65 -23.54
C MET A 1 -23.34 10.48 -22.17
N ILE A 2 -24.17 10.35 -21.14
CA ILE A 2 -23.72 10.12 -19.75
C ILE A 2 -23.27 8.66 -19.73
N LEU A 3 -21.95 8.42 -19.61
CA LEU A 3 -21.45 7.11 -19.27
C LEU A 3 -22.00 6.78 -17.88
N SER A 4 -23.05 5.99 -17.81
CA SER A 4 -23.47 5.34 -16.58
C SER A 4 -22.42 4.28 -16.26
N LEU A 5 -21.42 4.66 -15.51
CA LEU A 5 -20.46 3.77 -14.87
C LEU A 5 -21.21 3.01 -13.77
N PHE A 6 -21.98 2.02 -14.14
CA PHE A 6 -22.44 1.01 -13.19
C PHE A 6 -21.23 0.14 -12.84
N PHE A 7 -20.44 0.58 -11.87
CA PHE A 7 -19.50 -0.29 -11.18
C PHE A 7 -20.34 -1.30 -10.37
N PHE A 8 -20.56 -2.47 -10.93
CA PHE A 8 -21.08 -3.55 -10.12
C PHE A 8 -20.00 -3.93 -9.12
N ILE A 9 -20.32 -3.80 -7.84
CA ILE A 9 -19.45 -4.32 -6.77
C ILE A 9 -19.27 -5.81 -7.02
N HIS A 10 -18.01 -6.21 -7.21
CA HIS A 10 -17.64 -7.61 -7.41
C HIS A 10 -17.50 -8.31 -6.07
N SER A 11 -16.77 -7.70 -5.14
CA SER A 11 -16.56 -8.27 -3.81
C SER A 11 -16.36 -7.22 -2.73
N ILE A 12 -16.61 -7.63 -1.49
CA ILE A 12 -16.19 -6.91 -0.28
C ILE A 12 -15.31 -7.84 0.56
N SER A 13 -14.32 -7.28 1.24
CA SER A 13 -13.51 -8.02 2.20
C SER A 13 -13.19 -7.18 3.42
N ALA A 14 -13.06 -7.86 4.54
CA ALA A 14 -12.55 -7.30 5.78
C ALA A 14 -11.41 -8.16 6.30
N SER A 15 -10.31 -7.55 6.67
CA SER A 15 -9.13 -8.25 7.14
C SER A 15 -8.61 -7.71 8.46
N PHE A 16 -7.97 -8.62 9.19
CA PHE A 16 -7.01 -8.28 10.24
C PHE A 16 -5.61 -8.33 9.66
N VAL A 17 -4.77 -7.38 10.03
CA VAL A 17 -3.40 -7.23 9.56
C VAL A 17 -2.47 -7.24 10.76
N GLY A 18 -1.37 -7.97 10.67
CA GLY A 18 -0.38 -8.02 11.74
C GLY A 18 1.04 -8.18 11.21
N GLY A 19 2.00 -7.47 11.79
CA GLY A 19 3.37 -7.50 11.33
C GLY A 19 4.34 -6.66 12.16
N GLY A 20 5.36 -6.14 11.52
CA GLY A 20 6.36 -5.30 12.17
C GLY A 20 6.91 -4.22 11.25
N VAL A 21 7.37 -3.14 11.85
CA VAL A 21 8.13 -2.11 11.14
C VAL A 21 9.57 -2.62 10.94
N MET A 22 10.06 -2.49 9.71
CA MET A 22 11.43 -2.87 9.37
C MET A 22 12.43 -2.07 10.20
N PRO A 23 13.50 -2.70 10.70
CA PRO A 23 14.54 -2.01 11.42
C PRO A 23 15.13 -0.85 10.61
N ASP A 24 15.10 0.33 11.19
CA ASP A 24 15.72 1.54 10.68
C ASP A 24 16.28 2.29 11.89
N GLY A 25 17.47 2.84 11.78
CA GLY A 25 18.13 3.54 12.91
C GLY A 25 17.28 4.68 13.50
N LYS A 26 16.36 5.25 12.73
CA LYS A 26 15.44 6.28 13.22
C LYS A 26 14.25 5.69 13.97
N VAL A 27 13.72 4.55 13.52
CA VAL A 27 12.70 3.79 14.24
C VAL A 27 13.29 3.28 15.55
N ASP A 28 14.52 2.74 15.53
CA ASP A 28 15.24 2.28 16.72
C ASP A 28 15.37 3.38 17.78
N LYS A 29 15.69 4.60 17.39
CA LYS A 29 15.80 5.75 18.31
C LYS A 29 14.48 6.07 19.01
N VAL A 30 13.36 5.89 18.31
CA VAL A 30 12.04 6.15 18.86
C VAL A 30 11.62 5.07 19.85
N VAL A 31 11.84 3.80 19.49
CA VAL A 31 11.28 2.64 20.21
C VAL A 31 12.20 2.14 21.31
N ASN A 32 13.50 2.34 21.21
CA ASN A 32 14.52 1.81 22.13
C ASN A 32 15.35 2.90 22.82
N ASP A 33 14.80 4.07 23.05
CA ASP A 33 15.48 5.19 23.74
C ASP A 33 16.86 5.54 23.11
N GLY A 34 16.94 5.47 21.79
CA GLY A 34 18.14 5.80 21.04
C GLY A 34 19.12 4.66 20.80
N VAL A 35 18.82 3.46 21.30
CA VAL A 35 19.69 2.30 21.10
C VAL A 35 19.31 1.57 19.81
N ALA A 36 20.17 1.59 18.80
CA ALA A 36 20.00 0.83 17.58
C ALA A 36 20.16 -0.67 17.86
N THR A 37 19.05 -1.39 17.81
CA THR A 37 19.00 -2.84 18.09
C THR A 37 18.93 -3.69 16.82
N ASN A 38 18.66 -3.08 15.65
CA ASN A 38 18.41 -3.77 14.39
C ASN A 38 17.36 -4.89 14.51
N ARG A 39 16.43 -4.76 15.44
CA ARG A 39 15.34 -5.71 15.65
C ARG A 39 14.05 -5.19 15.03
N TRP A 40 13.23 -6.10 14.54
CA TRP A 40 11.90 -5.77 14.11
C TRP A 40 11.09 -5.19 15.26
N HIS A 41 10.51 -4.02 15.02
CA HIS A 41 9.64 -3.38 15.98
C HIS A 41 8.24 -3.91 15.76
N ALA A 42 7.74 -4.58 16.77
CA ALA A 42 6.40 -5.16 16.79
C ALA A 42 5.71 -4.81 18.10
N PRO A 43 4.41 -5.03 18.16
CA PRO A 43 3.57 -5.50 17.08
C PRO A 43 2.86 -4.36 16.36
N VAL A 44 3.06 -4.23 15.07
CA VAL A 44 2.13 -3.46 14.24
C VAL A 44 0.91 -4.31 14.01
N CYS A 45 -0.27 -3.75 14.23
CA CYS A 45 -1.52 -4.43 13.92
C CYS A 45 -2.53 -3.46 13.33
N GLY A 46 -3.52 -4.00 12.61
CA GLY A 46 -4.52 -3.17 11.97
C GLY A 46 -5.70 -3.96 11.44
N ALA A 47 -6.59 -3.22 10.82
CA ALA A 47 -7.72 -3.76 10.08
C ALA A 47 -7.82 -3.06 8.73
N ASP A 48 -8.32 -3.77 7.73
CA ASP A 48 -8.48 -3.24 6.40
C ASP A 48 -9.81 -3.70 5.78
N MET A 49 -10.52 -2.79 5.15
CA MET A 49 -11.74 -3.06 4.41
C MET A 49 -11.55 -2.70 2.94
N ARG A 50 -11.99 -3.59 2.04
CA ARG A 50 -11.85 -3.41 0.60
C ARG A 50 -13.15 -3.69 -0.11
N VAL A 51 -13.39 -2.91 -1.17
CA VAL A 51 -14.44 -3.14 -2.15
C VAL A 51 -13.79 -3.26 -3.51
N SER A 52 -14.05 -4.34 -4.24
CA SER A 52 -13.53 -4.54 -5.58
C SER A 52 -14.62 -4.47 -6.64
N PHE A 53 -14.20 -4.12 -7.83
CA PHE A 53 -15.01 -4.01 -9.03
C PHE A 53 -14.34 -4.82 -10.14
N ALA A 54 -15.12 -5.46 -10.97
CA ALA A 54 -14.66 -6.21 -12.13
C ALA A 54 -15.24 -5.59 -13.42
N PRO A 55 -14.77 -4.38 -13.81
CA PRO A 55 -15.26 -3.74 -15.02
C PRO A 55 -14.77 -4.53 -16.24
N ASP A 56 -15.62 -4.58 -17.25
CA ASP A 56 -15.34 -5.27 -18.52
C ASP A 56 -14.42 -4.40 -19.43
N TRP A 57 -13.25 -4.07 -18.93
CA TRP A 57 -12.25 -3.32 -19.68
C TRP A 57 -11.25 -4.28 -20.31
N ARG A 58 -11.02 -4.14 -21.61
CA ARG A 58 -10.05 -4.98 -22.34
C ARG A 58 -8.68 -5.04 -21.64
N ALA A 59 -8.17 -3.92 -21.16
CA ALA A 59 -6.90 -3.86 -20.44
C ALA A 59 -6.86 -4.76 -19.19
N LEU A 60 -7.97 -4.93 -18.48
CA LEU A 60 -8.04 -5.82 -17.31
C LEU A 60 -8.22 -7.28 -17.70
N GLN A 61 -8.88 -7.55 -18.84
CA GLN A 61 -8.99 -8.90 -19.40
C GLN A 61 -7.61 -9.43 -19.78
N ASP A 62 -6.77 -8.60 -20.41
CA ASP A 62 -5.39 -8.92 -20.79
C ASP A 62 -4.51 -9.27 -19.56
N TRP A 63 -4.90 -8.78 -18.39
CA TRP A 63 -4.25 -9.06 -17.10
C TRP A 63 -5.00 -10.15 -16.30
N ASN A 64 -5.42 -11.18 -16.99
CA ASN A 64 -6.14 -12.32 -16.40
C ASN A 64 -7.40 -11.91 -15.63
N HIS A 65 -8.20 -11.00 -16.23
CA HIS A 65 -9.40 -10.43 -15.60
C HIS A 65 -9.09 -9.80 -14.23
N ALA A 66 -8.08 -8.94 -14.20
CA ALA A 66 -7.73 -8.19 -13.02
C ALA A 66 -8.93 -7.38 -12.52
N ARG A 67 -8.99 -7.16 -11.21
CA ARG A 67 -10.03 -6.37 -10.55
C ARG A 67 -9.42 -5.11 -9.98
N VAL A 68 -10.14 -4.02 -10.05
CA VAL A 68 -9.75 -2.76 -9.40
C VAL A 68 -10.60 -2.54 -8.15
N GLY A 69 -10.08 -1.80 -7.19
CA GLY A 69 -10.83 -1.58 -5.96
C GLY A 69 -10.38 -0.37 -5.18
N VAL A 70 -11.13 -0.12 -4.12
CA VAL A 70 -10.81 0.88 -3.10
C VAL A 70 -10.69 0.20 -1.75
N GLY A 71 -9.77 0.67 -0.94
CA GLY A 71 -9.54 0.16 0.40
C GLY A 71 -9.42 1.27 1.43
N LEU A 72 -9.68 0.92 2.67
CA LEU A 72 -9.50 1.76 3.84
C LEU A 72 -8.85 0.93 4.94
N GLY A 73 -7.60 1.24 5.25
CA GLY A 73 -6.85 0.60 6.30
C GLY A 73 -6.75 1.46 7.56
N TYR A 74 -6.64 0.80 8.70
CA TYR A 74 -6.26 1.37 9.97
C TYR A 74 -5.07 0.61 10.54
N TRP A 75 -4.06 1.34 10.99
CA TRP A 75 -2.82 0.80 11.52
C TRP A 75 -2.54 1.35 12.91
N ASN A 76 -2.27 0.46 13.86
CA ASN A 76 -1.58 0.77 15.11
C ASN A 76 -0.10 0.43 14.90
N MET A 77 0.77 1.42 14.99
CA MET A 77 2.19 1.29 14.67
C MET A 77 3.01 0.66 15.81
N GLY A 78 2.34 0.14 16.84
CA GLY A 78 2.94 -0.65 17.93
C GLY A 78 3.73 0.17 18.97
N HIS A 79 3.81 1.48 18.81
CA HIS A 79 4.49 2.37 19.76
C HIS A 79 3.80 3.73 19.84
N GLU A 80 3.73 4.33 21.03
CA GLU A 80 3.02 5.60 21.23
C GLU A 80 3.59 6.76 20.40
N GLN A 81 4.89 6.80 20.19
CA GLN A 81 5.56 7.83 19.38
C GLN A 81 5.43 7.61 17.87
N LEU A 82 5.12 6.39 17.43
CA LEU A 82 4.79 6.07 16.04
C LEU A 82 3.30 6.26 15.76
N GLY A 83 2.46 6.06 16.77
CA GLY A 83 1.04 6.34 16.76
C GLY A 83 0.22 5.42 15.86
N HIS A 84 -0.70 6.02 15.12
CA HIS A 84 -1.66 5.33 14.26
C HIS A 84 -1.66 5.94 12.86
N ALA A 85 -2.15 5.17 11.88
CA ALA A 85 -2.39 5.67 10.54
C ALA A 85 -3.76 5.23 10.01
N ILE A 86 -4.40 6.08 9.19
CA ILE A 86 -5.57 5.75 8.37
C ILE A 86 -5.14 5.84 6.92
N THR A 87 -5.43 4.81 6.15
CA THR A 87 -4.91 4.65 4.80
C THR A 87 -6.02 4.38 3.78
N PRO A 88 -6.69 5.41 3.25
CA PRO A 88 -7.50 5.25 2.04
C PRO A 88 -6.61 5.02 0.82
N TYR A 89 -6.95 4.04 -0.03
CA TYR A 89 -6.15 3.69 -1.20
C TYR A 89 -6.99 3.07 -2.31
N ILE A 90 -6.44 3.07 -3.51
CA ILE A 90 -6.91 2.28 -4.64
C ILE A 90 -5.94 1.13 -4.87
N TYR A 91 -6.45 0.02 -5.38
CA TYR A 91 -5.64 -1.17 -5.62
C TYR A 91 -6.12 -1.92 -6.87
N MET A 92 -5.28 -2.83 -7.33
CA MET A 92 -5.61 -3.77 -8.39
C MET A 92 -5.28 -5.19 -7.92
N ASP A 93 -6.26 -6.10 -7.94
CA ASP A 93 -6.01 -7.54 -7.80
C ASP A 93 -5.64 -8.10 -9.16
N VAL A 94 -4.40 -8.56 -9.30
CA VAL A 94 -3.86 -9.21 -10.51
C VAL A 94 -3.71 -10.69 -10.26
N PRO A 95 -4.67 -11.52 -10.69
CA PRO A 95 -4.56 -12.96 -10.52
C PRO A 95 -3.47 -13.54 -11.42
N LEU A 96 -2.51 -14.23 -10.82
CA LEU A 96 -1.47 -14.96 -11.53
C LEU A 96 -1.91 -16.40 -11.86
N VAL A 97 -2.61 -17.02 -10.91
CA VAL A 97 -3.14 -18.39 -11.05
C VAL A 97 -4.55 -18.42 -10.51
N ARG A 98 -5.49 -18.95 -11.29
CA ARG A 98 -6.86 -19.25 -10.88
C ARG A 98 -7.15 -20.73 -11.06
N LEU A 99 -7.43 -21.41 -9.98
CA LEU A 99 -7.88 -22.77 -9.96
C LEU A 99 -9.21 -22.87 -9.22
N ARG A 100 -9.92 -23.97 -9.38
CA ARG A 100 -11.22 -24.17 -8.73
C ARG A 100 -11.19 -23.98 -7.21
N HIS A 101 -10.04 -24.26 -6.57
CA HIS A 101 -9.90 -24.29 -5.12
C HIS A 101 -9.10 -23.14 -4.54
N PHE A 102 -8.40 -22.37 -5.37
CA PHE A 102 -7.69 -21.17 -4.92
C PHE A 102 -7.36 -20.22 -6.07
N GLU A 103 -7.14 -18.98 -5.73
CA GLU A 103 -6.59 -17.93 -6.60
C GLU A 103 -5.36 -17.36 -5.93
N LEU A 104 -4.22 -17.35 -6.63
CA LEU A 104 -2.97 -16.68 -6.23
C LEU A 104 -2.81 -15.43 -7.07
N GLY A 105 -2.45 -14.30 -6.46
CA GLY A 105 -2.24 -13.06 -7.21
C GLY A 105 -1.42 -12.03 -6.48
N LEU A 106 -1.22 -10.90 -7.16
CA LEU A 106 -0.58 -9.70 -6.64
C LEU A 106 -1.61 -8.62 -6.41
N ARG A 107 -1.41 -7.79 -5.38
CA ARG A 107 -2.24 -6.63 -5.08
C ARG A 107 -1.34 -5.41 -4.86
N PRO A 108 -0.90 -4.75 -5.95
CA PRO A 108 -0.33 -3.43 -5.86
C PRO A 108 -1.41 -2.39 -5.56
N GLY A 109 -1.03 -1.37 -4.79
CA GLY A 109 -1.91 -0.27 -4.48
C GLY A 109 -1.19 1.05 -4.28
N VAL A 110 -1.96 2.13 -4.32
CA VAL A 110 -1.48 3.47 -4.04
C VAL A 110 -2.56 4.28 -3.35
N GLY A 111 -2.18 5.10 -2.39
CA GLY A 111 -3.11 5.91 -1.64
C GLY A 111 -2.47 6.97 -0.78
N ALA A 112 -3.26 7.48 0.16
CA ALA A 112 -2.79 8.39 1.18
C ALA A 112 -2.69 7.67 2.54
N ALA A 113 -1.78 8.14 3.39
CA ALA A 113 -1.72 7.77 4.79
C ALA A 113 -1.80 9.04 5.66
N PHE A 114 -2.75 9.03 6.59
CA PHE A 114 -2.89 10.09 7.59
C PHE A 114 -2.38 9.55 8.92
N VAL A 115 -1.19 10.04 9.33
CA VAL A 115 -0.54 9.58 10.55
C VAL A 115 -0.81 10.53 11.72
N THR A 116 -0.98 9.98 12.90
CA THR A 116 -1.28 10.77 14.11
C THR A 116 -0.03 11.33 14.77
N LYS A 117 1.11 10.67 14.61
CA LYS A 117 2.40 11.07 15.20
C LYS A 117 3.40 11.41 14.12
N THR A 118 3.97 12.60 14.24
CA THR A 118 4.99 13.15 13.34
C THR A 118 6.12 13.71 14.17
N TYR A 119 7.24 14.05 13.55
CA TYR A 119 8.34 14.71 14.24
C TYR A 119 7.86 15.93 15.05
N ARG A 120 7.01 16.78 14.47
CA ARG A 120 6.59 18.04 15.08
C ARG A 120 5.78 17.89 16.37
N ASN A 121 4.98 16.85 16.48
CA ASN A 121 4.14 16.64 17.66
C ASN A 121 4.71 15.61 18.64
N THR A 122 5.92 15.12 18.39
CA THR A 122 6.65 14.21 19.28
C THR A 122 7.94 14.82 19.83
N VAL A 123 8.45 15.89 19.19
CA VAL A 123 9.62 16.64 19.67
C VAL A 123 9.24 17.36 20.98
N PRO A 124 10.04 17.25 22.06
CA PRO A 124 9.84 18.00 23.29
C PRO A 124 9.94 19.50 23.05
N GLU A 125 9.17 20.30 23.82
CA GLU A 125 9.24 21.76 23.76
C GLU A 125 10.64 22.29 24.01
N GLY A 126 11.04 23.29 23.25
CA GLY A 126 12.36 23.93 23.37
C GLY A 126 13.50 23.24 22.62
N HIS A 127 13.30 22.05 22.07
CA HIS A 127 14.30 21.37 21.27
C HIS A 127 14.19 21.79 19.79
N MET A 128 15.27 22.35 19.27
CA MET A 128 15.30 22.89 17.90
C MET A 128 16.08 22.01 16.91
N PHE A 129 16.63 20.89 17.33
CA PHE A 129 17.56 20.09 16.53
C PHE A 129 17.04 18.67 16.26
N MET A 130 17.37 18.14 15.07
CA MET A 130 17.26 16.71 14.77
C MET A 130 18.17 15.96 15.76
N ASP A 131 17.84 14.70 16.03
CA ASP A 131 18.56 13.85 17.00
C ASP A 131 18.06 13.98 18.44
N VAL A 132 16.75 14.22 18.60
CA VAL A 132 16.12 14.25 19.91
C VAL A 132 15.61 12.85 20.25
N MET A 133 16.06 12.31 21.38
CA MET A 133 15.57 11.02 21.86
C MET A 133 14.05 11.05 22.05
N GLY A 134 13.37 10.03 21.57
CA GLY A 134 11.91 9.90 21.64
C GLY A 134 11.11 10.67 20.59
N ALA A 135 11.74 11.51 19.75
CA ALA A 135 11.06 12.18 18.65
C ALA A 135 10.88 11.24 17.43
N ASN A 136 9.74 11.34 16.78
CA ASN A 136 9.45 10.55 15.58
C ASN A 136 10.18 11.11 14.35
N GLU A 137 11.41 10.71 14.14
CA GLU A 137 12.22 11.12 12.99
C GLU A 137 11.85 10.40 11.67
N CYS A 138 10.90 9.47 11.69
CA CYS A 138 10.50 8.75 10.49
C CYS A 138 9.62 9.57 9.58
N ILE A 139 8.74 10.41 10.13
CA ILE A 139 7.69 11.11 9.40
C ILE A 139 7.58 12.58 9.83
N GLY A 140 7.76 13.52 8.88
CA GLY A 140 7.65 14.96 9.09
C GLY A 140 6.28 15.57 8.79
N SER A 141 5.35 14.82 8.21
CA SER A 141 4.03 15.31 7.78
C SER A 141 2.90 14.38 8.22
N VAL A 142 1.72 14.96 8.48
CA VAL A 142 0.50 14.19 8.78
C VAL A 142 0.02 13.43 7.56
N THR A 143 0.06 14.07 6.38
CA THR A 143 -0.36 13.46 5.11
C THR A 143 0.85 12.91 4.37
N ASN A 144 0.77 11.65 4.00
CA ASN A 144 1.82 10.89 3.33
C ASN A 144 1.22 10.06 2.19
N LEU A 145 2.07 9.51 1.33
CA LEU A 145 1.71 8.48 0.37
C LEU A 145 1.71 7.11 1.06
N TYR A 146 0.89 6.22 0.54
CA TYR A 146 0.78 4.83 0.98
C TYR A 146 0.87 3.89 -0.21
N PHE A 147 1.75 2.90 -0.12
CA PHE A 147 1.99 1.90 -1.15
C PHE A 147 1.91 0.50 -0.53
N PRO A 148 0.75 -0.17 -0.62
CA PRO A 148 0.65 -1.60 -0.30
C PRO A 148 1.08 -2.44 -1.50
N GLU A 149 2.04 -3.34 -1.29
CA GLU A 149 2.54 -4.31 -2.28
C GLU A 149 2.38 -5.71 -1.71
N VAL A 150 1.33 -6.40 -2.11
CA VAL A 150 0.84 -7.61 -1.42
C VAL A 150 0.73 -8.79 -2.37
N ILE A 151 1.14 -9.96 -1.90
CA ILE A 151 0.84 -11.26 -2.51
C ILE A 151 -0.33 -11.86 -1.74
N TYR A 152 -1.35 -12.36 -2.42
CA TYR A 152 -2.52 -12.97 -1.80
C TYR A 152 -2.83 -14.35 -2.34
N VAL A 153 -3.47 -15.16 -1.50
CA VAL A 153 -4.12 -16.43 -1.88
C VAL A 153 -5.55 -16.41 -1.36
N ASN A 154 -6.51 -16.57 -2.26
CA ASN A 154 -7.93 -16.65 -1.94
C ASN A 154 -8.40 -18.10 -2.01
N PHE A 155 -9.16 -18.56 -1.02
CA PHE A 155 -9.77 -19.87 -0.95
C PHE A 155 -11.29 -19.75 -0.87
N PRO A 156 -12.06 -20.30 -1.81
CA PRO A 156 -13.52 -20.38 -1.65
C PRO A 156 -13.85 -21.38 -0.51
N ILE A 157 -14.69 -20.94 0.43
CA ILE A 157 -15.12 -21.76 1.58
C ILE A 157 -16.60 -22.13 1.54
N ALA A 158 -17.45 -21.26 0.96
CA ALA A 158 -18.87 -21.49 0.75
C ALA A 158 -19.36 -20.65 -0.43
N LYS A 159 -20.62 -20.80 -0.83
CA LYS A 159 -21.19 -19.99 -1.93
C LYS A 159 -21.02 -18.50 -1.66
N GLY A 160 -20.24 -17.83 -2.50
CA GLY A 160 -19.89 -16.40 -2.40
C GLY A 160 -18.87 -16.06 -1.31
N TRP A 161 -18.62 -16.95 -0.36
CA TRP A 161 -17.68 -16.70 0.73
C TRP A 161 -16.30 -17.28 0.45
N GLY A 162 -15.27 -16.51 0.75
CA GLY A 162 -13.86 -16.92 0.66
C GLY A 162 -13.04 -16.45 1.84
N LEU A 163 -11.98 -17.19 2.10
CA LEU A 163 -10.91 -16.83 3.01
C LEU A 163 -9.74 -16.33 2.18
N SER A 164 -9.13 -15.19 2.56
CA SER A 164 -7.92 -14.68 1.92
C SER A 164 -6.79 -14.65 2.93
N LEU A 165 -5.67 -15.24 2.54
CA LEU A 165 -4.39 -15.05 3.20
C LEU A 165 -3.54 -14.15 2.32
N ALA A 166 -2.89 -13.18 2.91
CA ALA A 166 -2.00 -12.30 2.17
C ALA A 166 -0.81 -11.89 3.01
N GLY A 167 0.22 -11.41 2.35
CA GLY A 167 1.39 -10.86 3.01
C GLY A 167 2.16 -9.96 2.06
N GLY A 168 2.81 -8.96 2.61
CA GLY A 168 3.51 -8.03 1.76
C GLY A 168 4.21 -6.90 2.49
N TRP A 169 4.64 -5.97 1.70
CA TRP A 169 5.30 -4.75 2.13
C TRP A 169 4.34 -3.56 1.99
N TYR A 170 4.30 -2.75 3.04
CA TYR A 170 3.49 -1.55 3.10
C TYR A 170 4.39 -0.37 3.40
N HIS A 171 4.41 0.60 2.51
CA HIS A 171 5.28 1.77 2.64
C HIS A 171 4.46 3.04 2.86
N ILE A 172 4.86 3.84 3.86
CA ILE A 172 4.29 5.14 4.15
C ILE A 172 5.40 6.18 4.13
N SER A 173 5.34 7.16 3.21
CA SER A 173 6.28 8.28 3.18
C SER A 173 5.71 9.48 2.42
N ASN A 174 6.29 10.64 2.64
CA ASN A 174 5.91 11.86 1.91
C ASN A 174 6.81 12.19 0.71
N GLY A 175 7.67 11.27 0.28
CA GLY A 175 8.59 11.49 -0.82
C GLY A 175 9.60 12.60 -0.57
N SER A 176 9.93 12.87 0.70
CA SER A 176 10.81 13.96 1.12
C SER A 176 10.28 15.37 0.82
N THR A 177 8.98 15.53 0.59
CA THR A 177 8.36 16.87 0.50
C THR A 177 8.41 17.61 1.82
N ARG A 178 8.55 16.88 2.94
CA ARG A 178 8.75 17.42 4.28
C ARG A 178 9.65 16.53 5.11
N GLN A 179 10.72 17.13 5.66
CA GLN A 179 11.67 16.43 6.53
C GLN A 179 11.22 16.49 8.02
N PRO A 180 11.62 15.48 8.83
CA PRO A 180 12.30 14.24 8.44
C PRO A 180 11.39 13.29 7.68
N ASN A 181 11.95 12.43 6.83
CA ASN A 181 11.20 11.42 6.09
C ASN A 181 12.07 10.21 5.73
N SER A 182 12.26 9.28 6.65
CA SER A 182 12.74 7.94 6.33
C SER A 182 11.58 7.00 5.93
N GLY A 183 10.36 7.38 6.30
CA GLY A 183 9.16 6.60 6.05
C GLY A 183 9.00 5.41 7.00
N TYR A 184 7.86 4.74 6.91
CA TYR A 184 7.62 3.44 7.53
C TYR A 184 7.65 2.36 6.47
N ASN A 185 8.48 1.35 6.67
CA ASN A 185 8.49 0.12 5.90
C ASN A 185 7.93 -0.98 6.79
N ILE A 186 6.73 -1.46 6.50
CA ILE A 186 6.02 -2.44 7.29
C ILE A 186 5.95 -3.74 6.49
N PHE A 187 6.33 -4.86 7.10
CA PHE A 187 6.02 -6.19 6.57
C PHE A 187 4.94 -6.80 7.43
N ALA A 188 3.85 -7.18 6.79
CA ALA A 188 2.69 -7.71 7.50
C ALA A 188 2.02 -8.84 6.73
N GLY A 189 1.36 -9.72 7.49
CA GLY A 189 0.41 -10.70 6.98
C GLY A 189 -1.02 -10.24 7.19
N GLU A 190 -1.90 -10.68 6.32
CA GLU A 190 -3.35 -10.44 6.38
C GLU A 190 -4.11 -11.75 6.45
N LEU A 191 -5.18 -11.74 7.25
CA LEU A 191 -6.23 -12.75 7.22
C LEU A 191 -7.55 -12.04 6.95
N ALA A 192 -8.21 -12.34 5.83
CA ALA A 192 -9.44 -11.67 5.42
C ALA A 192 -10.57 -12.66 5.18
N LEU A 193 -11.77 -12.24 5.57
CA LEU A 193 -13.02 -12.82 5.07
C LEU A 193 -13.48 -11.99 3.87
N LYS A 194 -13.83 -12.67 2.78
CA LYS A 194 -14.25 -12.07 1.52
C LYS A 194 -15.63 -12.60 1.11
N TYR A 195 -16.44 -11.73 0.53
CA TYR A 195 -17.68 -12.12 -0.11
C TYR A 195 -17.71 -11.64 -1.57
N ASP A 196 -17.89 -12.57 -2.50
CA ASP A 196 -18.00 -12.34 -3.93
C ASP A 196 -19.47 -12.46 -4.36
N TRP A 197 -20.01 -11.44 -5.05
CA TRP A 197 -21.39 -11.44 -5.56
C TRP A 197 -21.53 -12.17 -6.88
N SER A 198 -20.45 -12.33 -7.62
CA SER A 198 -20.46 -12.99 -8.93
C SER A 198 -19.41 -14.09 -8.97
N ASP A 199 -19.76 -15.19 -9.61
CA ASP A 199 -18.80 -16.23 -9.93
C ASP A 199 -17.78 -15.66 -10.93
N VAL A 200 -16.50 -15.64 -10.53
CA VAL A 200 -15.42 -15.32 -11.45
C VAL A 200 -15.26 -16.53 -12.39
N PRO A 201 -15.28 -16.32 -13.71
CA PRO A 201 -15.04 -17.42 -14.63
C PRO A 201 -13.72 -18.14 -14.31
N GLU A 202 -13.78 -19.47 -14.25
CA GLU A 202 -12.54 -20.27 -14.21
C GLU A 202 -11.69 -19.89 -15.41
N GLN A 203 -10.36 -19.75 -15.21
CA GLN A 203 -9.46 -19.40 -16.29
C GLN A 203 -9.55 -20.44 -17.40
N LYS A 204 -10.29 -20.13 -18.45
CA LYS A 204 -10.13 -20.83 -19.71
C LYS A 204 -8.81 -20.30 -20.29
N ASN A 205 -7.83 -21.19 -20.47
CA ASN A 205 -6.66 -20.91 -21.26
C ASN A 205 -7.08 -20.73 -22.74
N VAL A 206 -7.79 -19.65 -23.01
CA VAL A 206 -8.06 -19.22 -24.38
C VAL A 206 -6.81 -18.47 -24.79
N VAL A 207 -5.84 -19.20 -25.27
CA VAL A 207 -4.82 -18.63 -26.13
C VAL A 207 -5.56 -18.24 -27.41
N ASP A 208 -6.02 -17.01 -27.46
CA ASP A 208 -6.55 -16.44 -28.70
C ASP A 208 -5.38 -16.33 -29.68
N GLU A 209 -5.27 -17.33 -30.55
CA GLU A 209 -4.22 -17.40 -31.56
C GLU A 209 -4.32 -16.30 -32.63
N THR A 210 -5.35 -15.45 -32.57
CA THR A 210 -5.66 -14.49 -33.64
C THR A 210 -4.89 -13.18 -33.57
N GLU A 211 -4.20 -12.84 -32.48
CA GLU A 211 -3.32 -11.66 -32.42
C GLU A 211 -1.83 -12.01 -32.50
N LYS A 212 -1.43 -12.72 -33.56
CA LYS A 212 -0.01 -12.93 -33.91
C LYS A 212 0.55 -11.72 -34.65
N ASN A 213 0.65 -10.58 -33.99
CA ASN A 213 1.62 -9.55 -34.43
C ASN A 213 2.10 -8.73 -33.22
N PRO A 214 2.93 -9.30 -32.33
CA PRO A 214 3.55 -8.51 -31.29
C PRO A 214 4.42 -7.48 -31.99
N LYS A 215 4.11 -6.20 -31.82
CA LYS A 215 5.00 -5.12 -32.22
C LYS A 215 6.34 -5.40 -31.57
N ARG A 216 7.37 -5.70 -32.36
CA ARG A 216 8.71 -6.08 -31.87
C ARG A 216 9.43 -4.93 -31.17
N TRP A 217 8.95 -3.71 -31.36
CA TRP A 217 9.57 -2.50 -30.82
C TRP A 217 8.51 -1.55 -30.32
N SER A 218 8.70 -1.01 -29.13
CA SER A 218 7.98 0.15 -28.61
C SER A 218 8.99 1.17 -28.11
N LEU A 219 8.76 2.44 -28.43
CA LEU A 219 9.51 3.56 -27.87
C LEU A 219 8.57 4.32 -26.95
N SER A 220 8.99 4.54 -25.71
CA SER A 220 8.28 5.40 -24.78
C SER A 220 9.18 6.54 -24.33
N LEU A 221 8.60 7.74 -24.25
CA LEU A 221 9.24 8.91 -23.67
C LEU A 221 8.40 9.30 -22.44
N SER A 222 9.04 9.40 -21.29
CA SER A 222 8.37 9.84 -20.07
C SER A 222 9.17 10.96 -19.39
N GLY A 223 8.44 11.87 -18.74
CA GLY A 223 9.02 12.92 -17.92
C GLY A 223 8.44 12.87 -16.52
N THR A 224 9.28 13.11 -15.52
CA THR A 224 8.85 13.21 -14.13
C THR A 224 9.29 14.53 -13.54
N ALA A 225 8.43 15.11 -12.69
CA ALA A 225 8.77 16.29 -11.92
C ALA A 225 8.23 16.14 -10.49
N GLY A 226 8.98 16.64 -9.53
CA GLY A 226 8.59 16.58 -8.13
C GLY A 226 9.23 17.68 -7.29
N GLY A 227 8.70 17.89 -6.09
CA GLY A 227 9.27 18.82 -5.11
C GLY A 227 9.93 18.05 -3.96
N ARG A 228 11.09 18.51 -3.51
CA ARG A 228 11.83 17.92 -2.40
C ARG A 228 12.29 18.97 -1.41
N GLN A 229 12.08 18.74 -0.12
CA GLN A 229 12.73 19.46 0.96
C GLN A 229 14.03 18.73 1.34
N VAL A 230 15.16 19.45 1.39
CA VAL A 230 16.46 18.84 1.69
C VAL A 230 16.72 18.82 3.20
N TYR A 231 16.30 19.85 3.92
CA TYR A 231 16.53 19.98 5.36
C TYR A 231 15.24 20.37 6.07
N TYR A 232 14.99 19.85 7.27
CA TYR A 232 13.71 20.03 7.97
C TYR A 232 13.38 21.49 8.37
N LYS A 233 14.41 22.34 8.49
CA LYS A 233 14.24 23.80 8.73
C LYS A 233 14.13 24.61 7.44
N ASP A 234 14.41 24.01 6.28
CA ASP A 234 14.28 24.69 5.01
C ASP A 234 12.81 24.89 4.68
N ASN A 235 12.42 26.14 4.49
CA ASN A 235 11.13 26.46 3.90
C ASN A 235 11.17 26.39 2.36
N GLN A 236 12.31 26.02 1.78
CA GLN A 236 12.51 25.92 0.34
C GLN A 236 12.20 24.51 -0.15
N THR A 237 11.41 24.42 -1.20
CA THR A 237 11.16 23.19 -1.93
C THR A 237 11.95 23.24 -3.24
N PHE A 238 12.85 22.29 -3.43
CA PHE A 238 13.61 22.17 -4.67
C PHE A 238 12.80 21.33 -5.66
N VAL A 239 12.68 21.83 -6.89
CA VAL A 239 12.05 21.08 -7.99
C VAL A 239 13.09 20.17 -8.61
N VAL A 240 12.73 18.91 -8.74
CA VAL A 240 13.51 17.88 -9.44
C VAL A 240 12.71 17.43 -10.66
N ALA A 241 13.33 17.43 -11.80
CA ALA A 241 12.73 16.91 -13.04
C ALA A 241 13.71 15.98 -13.74
N SER A 242 13.18 14.94 -14.37
CA SER A 242 13.96 14.05 -15.24
C SER A 242 13.14 13.62 -16.46
N VAL A 243 13.84 13.27 -17.51
CA VAL A 243 13.28 12.70 -18.76
C VAL A 243 13.93 11.35 -18.97
N HIS A 244 13.12 10.34 -19.28
CA HIS A 244 13.55 8.95 -19.50
C HIS A 244 13.09 8.44 -20.86
#